data_aa0480818ac278956fd46b1bf9461a34
#
_entry.id   aa0480818ac278956fd46b1bf9461a34
#
_cell.length_a   1.000
_cell.length_b   1.000
_cell.length_c   1.000
_cell.angle_alpha   90.00
_cell.angle_beta   90.00
_cell.angle_gamma   90.00
#
_symmetry.space_group_name_H-M   'P 1'
#
loop_
_entity.id
_entity.type
_entity.pdbx_description
1 polymer ?
#
loop_
_entity_poly.entity_id
_entity_poly.type
_entity_poly.pdbx_seq_one_letter_code
_entity_poly.pdbx_strand_id
1 'polypeptide(L)'
;MSDEASHTSAKRRVPFQVTEVRVKLTSDPRNKLKAYCSVTIDDAFVVRDLKIIEGARGPFVAMPSRKLSDSCSRCHHKNHLRAAYCNNCGAALDAERAPRDERGRARLHADLAHPINSATRIEVHKAVVRAYAEELEAAQAAGAAYRPKSFDDFDQLSDGVDDDYLEELERRQRERQRRREQQGAGRQEAGGSQEAAEG
;
A
#
# COMPACT_ATOMS: atom_id res chain seq x y z
N MET A 1 44.66 -27.51 -17.25
CA MET A 1 43.64 -28.01 -16.35
C MET A 1 43.39 -26.91 -15.34
N SER A 2 42.46 -26.06 -15.62
CA SER A 2 42.17 -24.82 -14.84
C SER A 2 40.84 -25.01 -14.18
N ASP A 3 40.86 -25.18 -12.84
CA ASP A 3 39.63 -25.23 -12.00
C ASP A 3 39.04 -23.83 -11.90
N GLU A 4 37.94 -23.59 -12.59
CA GLU A 4 37.07 -22.42 -12.36
C GLU A 4 36.15 -22.71 -11.17
N ALA A 5 36.58 -22.29 -10.00
CA ALA A 5 35.75 -22.27 -8.81
C ALA A 5 34.61 -21.24 -8.98
N SER A 6 33.42 -21.68 -9.30
CA SER A 6 32.19 -20.89 -9.31
C SER A 6 31.87 -20.41 -7.90
N HIS A 7 32.20 -19.18 -7.59
CA HIS A 7 31.77 -18.47 -6.38
C HIS A 7 30.29 -18.10 -6.49
N THR A 8 29.42 -19.02 -6.16
CA THR A 8 28.01 -18.74 -5.86
C THR A 8 27.95 -18.07 -4.48
N SER A 9 28.11 -16.75 -4.46
CA SER A 9 27.88 -15.95 -3.25
C SER A 9 26.41 -16.07 -2.86
N ALA A 10 26.10 -16.96 -1.93
CA ALA A 10 24.81 -17.01 -1.27
C ALA A 10 24.57 -15.67 -0.59
N LYS A 11 23.70 -14.83 -1.18
CA LYS A 11 23.25 -13.57 -0.57
C LYS A 11 22.71 -13.88 0.81
N ARG A 12 23.48 -13.55 1.84
CA ARG A 12 23.10 -13.65 3.25
C ARG A 12 21.83 -12.83 3.42
N ARG A 13 20.68 -13.49 3.53
CA ARG A 13 19.41 -12.82 3.84
C ARG A 13 19.52 -12.31 5.27
N VAL A 14 19.66 -11.00 5.42
CA VAL A 14 19.40 -10.34 6.69
C VAL A 14 17.94 -10.57 7.00
N PRO A 15 17.56 -11.15 8.15
CA PRO A 15 16.17 -11.35 8.50
C PRO A 15 15.48 -9.99 8.57
N PHE A 16 14.41 -9.79 7.80
CA PHE A 16 13.56 -8.61 7.90
C PHE A 16 12.61 -8.80 9.08
N GLN A 17 12.64 -7.89 10.04
CA GLN A 17 11.79 -7.94 11.21
C GLN A 17 11.07 -6.61 11.41
N VAL A 18 9.75 -6.66 11.58
CA VAL A 18 8.98 -5.53 12.10
C VAL A 18 9.14 -5.51 13.61
N THR A 19 9.85 -4.51 14.14
CA THR A 19 10.18 -4.41 15.57
C THR A 19 9.18 -3.54 16.34
N GLU A 20 8.60 -2.52 15.70
CA GLU A 20 7.57 -1.69 16.31
C GLU A 20 6.51 -1.29 15.29
N VAL A 21 5.25 -1.22 15.71
CA VAL A 21 4.17 -0.59 14.95
C VAL A 21 3.46 0.40 15.86
N ARG A 22 3.38 1.65 15.41
CA ARG A 22 2.57 2.68 16.07
C ARG A 22 1.32 2.93 15.26
N VAL A 23 0.17 3.00 15.92
CA VAL A 23 -1.13 3.21 15.30
C VAL A 23 -1.78 4.46 15.87
N LYS A 24 -2.32 5.32 15.01
CA LYS A 24 -3.14 6.48 15.36
C LYS A 24 -4.52 6.30 14.74
N LEU A 25 -5.52 6.03 15.55
CA LEU A 25 -6.90 5.89 15.11
C LEU A 25 -7.43 7.22 14.57
N THR A 26 -8.26 7.18 13.53
CA THR A 26 -8.99 8.35 13.04
C THR A 26 -10.23 8.60 13.89
N SER A 27 -10.64 9.86 13.98
CA SER A 27 -11.79 10.27 14.80
C SER A 27 -13.15 9.95 14.19
N ASP A 28 -13.25 9.75 12.87
CA ASP A 28 -14.52 9.44 12.20
C ASP A 28 -14.64 7.94 11.90
N PRO A 29 -15.48 7.22 12.67
CA PRO A 29 -15.67 5.77 12.48
C PRO A 29 -16.37 5.42 11.16
N ARG A 30 -17.05 6.38 10.51
CA ARG A 30 -17.74 6.18 9.23
C ARG A 30 -16.81 6.27 8.04
N ASN A 31 -15.63 6.86 8.22
CA ASN A 31 -14.63 6.95 7.17
C ASN A 31 -14.02 5.57 6.88
N LYS A 32 -13.75 5.27 5.61
CA LYS A 32 -13.02 4.08 5.21
C LYS A 32 -11.58 4.05 5.75
N LEU A 33 -10.95 5.19 5.91
CA LEU A 33 -9.67 5.34 6.59
C LEU A 33 -9.88 5.17 8.10
N LYS A 34 -9.33 4.10 8.66
CA LYS A 34 -9.48 3.76 10.09
C LYS A 34 -8.32 4.24 10.94
N ALA A 35 -7.11 4.18 10.41
CA ALA A 35 -5.93 4.60 11.15
C ALA A 35 -4.76 4.96 10.22
N TYR A 36 -3.87 5.78 10.74
CA TYR A 36 -2.52 5.94 10.24
C TYR A 36 -1.55 5.08 11.05
N CYS A 37 -0.48 4.62 10.40
CA CYS A 37 0.51 3.79 11.06
C CYS A 37 1.94 4.16 10.66
N SER A 38 2.88 3.92 11.58
CA SER A 38 4.30 3.81 11.29
C SER A 38 4.81 2.42 11.64
N VAL A 39 5.76 1.94 10.87
CA VAL A 39 6.38 0.63 11.04
C VAL A 39 7.88 0.81 11.17
N THR A 40 8.45 0.36 12.27
CA THR A 40 9.90 0.29 12.49
C THR A 40 10.40 -1.09 12.09
N ILE A 41 11.49 -1.11 11.37
CA ILE A 41 12.13 -2.31 10.82
C ILE A 41 13.52 -2.42 11.42
N ASP A 42 13.83 -3.58 12.01
CA ASP A 42 15.13 -3.93 12.60
C ASP A 42 15.68 -2.86 13.58
N ASP A 43 14.80 -2.11 14.26
CA ASP A 43 15.10 -0.94 15.10
C ASP A 43 15.98 0.13 14.43
N ALA A 44 16.11 0.09 13.12
CA ALA A 44 17.02 0.91 12.34
C ALA A 44 16.33 1.81 11.31
N PHE A 45 15.14 1.45 10.86
CA PHE A 45 14.45 2.17 9.80
C PHE A 45 12.95 2.28 10.07
N VAL A 46 12.37 3.47 9.92
CA VAL A 46 10.94 3.69 10.07
C VAL A 46 10.28 4.07 8.74
N VAL A 47 9.20 3.39 8.41
CA VAL A 47 8.29 3.78 7.33
C VAL A 47 7.07 4.41 7.96
N ARG A 48 6.76 5.65 7.57
CA ARG A 48 5.60 6.42 8.06
C ARG A 48 4.49 6.47 7.01
N ASP A 49 3.33 6.98 7.40
CA ASP A 49 2.17 7.22 6.53
C ASP A 49 1.59 5.95 5.87
N LEU A 50 1.73 4.79 6.54
CA LEU A 50 0.88 3.67 6.20
C LEU A 50 -0.55 3.96 6.65
N LYS A 51 -1.53 3.45 5.91
CA LYS A 51 -2.94 3.66 6.19
C LYS A 51 -3.65 2.33 6.35
N ILE A 52 -4.54 2.26 7.34
CA ILE A 52 -5.46 1.14 7.49
C ILE A 52 -6.81 1.57 6.95
N ILE A 53 -7.25 0.85 5.93
CA ILE A 53 -8.45 1.18 5.17
C ILE A 53 -9.43 0.02 5.27
N GLU A 54 -10.70 0.31 5.57
CA GLU A 54 -11.76 -0.68 5.58
C GLU A 54 -12.12 -1.09 4.17
N GLY A 55 -11.95 -2.35 3.86
CA GLY A 55 -12.31 -2.95 2.57
C GLY A 55 -13.49 -3.91 2.72
N ALA A 56 -13.98 -4.41 1.60
CA ALA A 56 -15.13 -5.34 1.57
C ALA A 56 -14.90 -6.65 2.34
N ARG A 57 -13.64 -6.99 2.68
CA ARG A 57 -13.25 -8.22 3.39
C ARG A 57 -12.47 -7.95 4.68
N GLY A 58 -12.65 -6.77 5.23
CA GLY A 58 -11.94 -6.32 6.43
C GLY A 58 -10.80 -5.35 6.13
N PRO A 59 -10.11 -4.91 7.18
CA PRO A 59 -9.08 -3.89 7.07
C PRO A 59 -7.87 -4.35 6.26
N PHE A 60 -7.32 -3.45 5.46
CA PHE A 60 -6.09 -3.68 4.72
C PHE A 60 -5.11 -2.53 4.88
N VAL A 61 -3.85 -2.83 4.67
CA VAL A 61 -2.75 -1.88 4.80
C VAL A 61 -2.39 -1.30 3.44
N ALA A 62 -2.53 0.01 3.31
CA ALA A 62 -2.04 0.78 2.17
C ALA A 62 -0.66 1.34 2.50
N MET A 63 0.27 1.18 1.57
CA MET A 63 1.63 1.71 1.69
C MET A 63 1.65 3.20 1.44
N PRO A 64 2.63 3.93 2.00
CA PRO A 64 2.76 5.36 1.77
C PRO A 64 2.97 5.66 0.28
N SER A 65 2.23 6.62 -0.22
CA SER A 65 2.28 7.03 -1.62
C SER A 65 2.11 8.53 -1.75
N ARG A 66 2.57 9.08 -2.88
CA ARG A 66 2.37 10.49 -3.25
C ARG A 66 1.60 10.61 -4.55
N LYS A 67 0.80 11.65 -4.69
CA LYS A 67 0.17 12.02 -5.96
C LYS A 67 1.25 12.36 -6.99
N LEU A 68 1.08 11.84 -8.19
CA LEU A 68 1.91 12.24 -9.31
C LEU A 68 1.46 13.61 -9.82
N SER A 69 2.43 14.43 -10.21
CA SER A 69 2.20 15.75 -10.75
C SER A 69 2.98 15.94 -12.05
N ASP A 70 2.50 16.84 -12.87
CA ASP A 70 3.14 17.26 -14.10
C ASP A 70 3.18 18.78 -14.19
N SER A 71 4.10 19.32 -14.99
CA SER A 71 4.33 20.75 -15.15
C SER A 71 3.39 21.34 -16.20
N CYS A 72 2.84 22.51 -15.89
CA CYS A 72 2.07 23.30 -16.85
C CYS A 72 2.96 23.73 -18.02
N SER A 73 2.51 23.52 -19.25
CA SER A 73 3.23 23.92 -20.47
C SER A 73 3.43 25.44 -20.59
N ARG A 74 2.56 26.25 -19.94
CA ARG A 74 2.59 27.71 -20.00
C ARG A 74 3.48 28.35 -18.94
N CYS A 75 3.41 27.88 -17.68
CA CYS A 75 4.09 28.55 -16.56
C CYS A 75 4.97 27.62 -15.72
N HIS A 76 5.11 26.36 -16.10
CA HIS A 76 5.91 25.31 -15.46
C HIS A 76 5.53 24.99 -13.99
N HIS A 77 4.42 25.55 -13.48
CA HIS A 77 3.91 25.20 -12.16
C HIS A 77 3.44 23.73 -12.14
N LYS A 78 3.80 22.99 -11.06
CA LYS A 78 3.41 21.58 -10.90
C LYS A 78 1.95 21.48 -10.50
N ASN A 79 1.21 20.63 -11.22
CA ASN A 79 -0.20 20.36 -10.95
C ASN A 79 -0.41 18.84 -10.85
N HIS A 80 -1.30 18.39 -9.98
CA HIS A 80 -1.64 16.97 -9.94
C HIS A 80 -2.27 16.52 -11.26
N LEU A 81 -2.13 15.23 -11.61
CA LEU A 81 -2.50 14.74 -12.95
C LEU A 81 -4.00 14.81 -13.27
N ARG A 82 -4.86 14.97 -12.27
CA ARG A 82 -6.31 15.15 -12.44
C ARG A 82 -6.74 16.62 -12.59
N ALA A 83 -5.85 17.59 -12.40
CA ALA A 83 -6.22 18.98 -12.55
C ALA A 83 -6.58 19.28 -14.01
N ALA A 84 -7.76 19.83 -14.24
CA ALA A 84 -8.17 20.30 -15.57
C ALA A 84 -7.54 21.66 -15.93
N TYR A 85 -7.18 22.44 -14.92
CA TYR A 85 -6.59 23.77 -15.08
C TYR A 85 -5.36 23.92 -14.17
N CYS A 86 -4.43 24.75 -14.61
CA CYS A 86 -3.26 25.09 -13.82
C CYS A 86 -3.61 25.94 -12.61
N ASN A 87 -3.21 25.51 -11.42
CA ASN A 87 -3.47 26.23 -10.16
C ASN A 87 -2.81 27.61 -10.07
N ASN A 88 -1.78 27.85 -10.92
CA ASN A 88 -1.06 29.13 -10.90
C ASN A 88 -1.53 30.11 -11.98
N CYS A 89 -1.67 29.66 -13.25
CA CYS A 89 -1.96 30.56 -14.37
C CYS A 89 -3.31 30.34 -15.04
N GLY A 90 -4.12 29.39 -14.58
CA GLY A 90 -5.45 29.10 -15.11
C GLY A 90 -5.48 28.45 -16.51
N ALA A 91 -4.33 28.14 -17.11
CA ALA A 91 -4.29 27.48 -18.42
C ALA A 91 -4.92 26.09 -18.31
N ALA A 92 -5.69 25.70 -19.35
CA ALA A 92 -6.20 24.34 -19.47
C ALA A 92 -5.03 23.33 -19.57
N LEU A 93 -5.17 22.21 -18.91
CA LEU A 93 -4.20 21.12 -18.89
C LEU A 93 -4.74 19.93 -19.66
N ASP A 94 -3.85 19.21 -20.35
CA ASP A 94 -4.22 18.00 -21.09
C ASP A 94 -4.71 16.91 -20.11
N ALA A 95 -5.88 16.33 -20.38
CA ALA A 95 -6.47 15.26 -19.62
C ALA A 95 -5.70 13.92 -19.74
N GLU A 96 -5.01 13.72 -20.86
CA GLU A 96 -4.30 12.46 -21.17
C GLU A 96 -2.82 12.45 -20.73
N ARG A 97 -2.37 13.45 -19.98
CA ARG A 97 -0.98 13.57 -19.53
C ARG A 97 -0.54 12.56 -18.46
N ALA A 98 -1.50 11.84 -17.86
CA ALA A 98 -1.18 10.83 -16.88
C ALA A 98 -0.50 9.62 -17.54
N PRO A 99 0.67 9.16 -17.01
CA PRO A 99 1.28 7.94 -17.50
C PRO A 99 0.34 6.75 -17.28
N ARG A 100 0.32 5.83 -18.22
CA ARG A 100 -0.53 4.64 -18.14
C ARG A 100 0.26 3.42 -17.71
N ASP A 101 -0.38 2.55 -16.94
CA ASP A 101 0.19 1.25 -16.57
C ASP A 101 0.10 0.27 -17.77
N GLU A 102 0.68 -0.94 -17.63
CA GLU A 102 0.65 -2.00 -18.64
C GLU A 102 -0.77 -2.39 -19.09
N ARG A 103 -1.80 -1.98 -18.36
CA ARG A 103 -3.21 -2.23 -18.65
C ARG A 103 -3.95 -1.00 -19.17
N GLY A 104 -3.22 0.04 -19.55
CA GLY A 104 -3.78 1.28 -20.09
C GLY A 104 -4.45 2.19 -19.06
N ARG A 105 -4.34 1.93 -17.74
CA ARG A 105 -4.95 2.73 -16.69
C ARG A 105 -4.05 3.89 -16.30
N ALA A 106 -4.65 5.07 -16.07
CA ALA A 106 -3.93 6.23 -15.59
C ALA A 106 -3.27 5.95 -14.23
N ARG A 107 -1.96 6.17 -14.14
CA ARG A 107 -1.18 6.07 -12.92
C ARG A 107 -1.14 7.42 -12.23
N LEU A 108 -1.89 7.59 -11.17
CA LEU A 108 -2.07 8.87 -10.46
C LEU A 108 -1.20 8.99 -9.21
N HIS A 109 -0.75 7.86 -8.66
CA HIS A 109 0.04 7.78 -7.44
C HIS A 109 1.32 6.97 -7.66
N ALA A 110 2.35 7.28 -6.90
CA ALA A 110 3.58 6.51 -6.81
C ALA A 110 3.84 6.12 -5.37
N ASP A 111 4.11 4.84 -5.13
CA ASP A 111 4.49 4.35 -3.81
C ASP A 111 5.84 4.98 -3.41
N LEU A 112 5.93 5.47 -2.19
CA LEU A 112 7.17 6.00 -1.60
C LEU A 112 8.01 4.87 -0.99
N ALA A 113 7.34 3.89 -0.39
CA ALA A 113 7.95 2.69 0.16
C ALA A 113 7.00 1.51 0.00
N HIS A 114 7.51 0.33 -0.37
CA HIS A 114 6.70 -0.89 -0.44
C HIS A 114 7.56 -2.14 -0.32
N PRO A 115 7.02 -3.24 0.23
CA PRO A 115 7.69 -4.53 0.21
C PRO A 115 7.89 -5.04 -1.22
N ILE A 116 9.09 -5.50 -1.54
CA ILE A 116 9.46 -5.98 -2.88
C ILE A 116 9.06 -7.44 -3.13
N ASN A 117 8.66 -8.16 -2.09
CA ASN A 117 8.21 -9.55 -2.19
C ASN A 117 6.95 -9.81 -1.36
N SER A 118 6.28 -10.91 -1.64
CA SER A 118 5.02 -11.28 -0.97
C SER A 118 5.20 -11.67 0.49
N ALA A 119 6.32 -12.29 0.86
CA ALA A 119 6.57 -12.71 2.24
C ALA A 119 6.68 -11.48 3.15
N THR A 120 7.53 -10.51 2.81
CA THR A 120 7.66 -9.25 3.54
C THR A 120 6.34 -8.47 3.59
N ARG A 121 5.55 -8.48 2.49
CA ARG A 121 4.22 -7.83 2.48
C ARG A 121 3.27 -8.47 3.48
N ILE A 122 3.28 -9.79 3.59
CA ILE A 122 2.46 -10.53 4.55
C ILE A 122 2.90 -10.22 5.99
N GLU A 123 4.20 -10.16 6.27
CA GLU A 123 4.73 -9.84 7.59
C GLU A 123 4.33 -8.42 8.02
N VAL A 124 4.54 -7.41 7.18
CA VAL A 124 4.10 -6.04 7.47
C VAL A 124 2.59 -5.98 7.69
N HIS A 125 1.80 -6.62 6.82
CA HIS A 125 0.35 -6.63 6.95
C HIS A 125 -0.10 -7.25 8.28
N LYS A 126 0.43 -8.42 8.66
CA LYS A 126 0.09 -9.09 9.91
C LYS A 126 0.46 -8.24 11.13
N ALA A 127 1.66 -7.67 11.14
CA ALA A 127 2.12 -6.83 12.25
C ALA A 127 1.23 -5.58 12.42
N VAL A 128 0.90 -4.90 11.32
CA VAL A 128 0.07 -3.69 11.35
C VAL A 128 -1.37 -4.00 11.75
N VAL A 129 -1.98 -5.06 11.21
CA VAL A 129 -3.37 -5.42 11.56
C VAL A 129 -3.49 -5.86 13.00
N ARG A 130 -2.49 -6.59 13.54
CA ARG A 130 -2.44 -6.94 14.96
C ARG A 130 -2.37 -5.70 15.85
N ALA A 131 -1.42 -4.81 15.58
CA ALA A 131 -1.27 -3.58 16.37
C ALA A 131 -2.52 -2.69 16.28
N TYR A 132 -3.22 -2.69 15.16
CA TYR A 132 -4.49 -1.99 14.99
C TYR A 132 -5.60 -2.59 15.88
N ALA A 133 -5.70 -3.92 15.96
CA ALA A 133 -6.67 -4.57 16.82
C ALA A 133 -6.39 -4.26 18.30
N GLU A 134 -5.14 -4.34 18.72
CA GLU A 134 -4.70 -3.99 20.08
C GLU A 134 -5.04 -2.53 20.44
N GLU A 135 -4.82 -1.60 19.50
CA GLU A 135 -5.12 -0.18 19.72
C GLU A 135 -6.64 0.09 19.76
N LEU A 136 -7.45 -0.64 18.98
CA LEU A 136 -8.91 -0.55 19.04
C LEU A 136 -9.44 -1.04 20.41
N GLU A 137 -8.92 -2.16 20.91
CA GLU A 137 -9.28 -2.68 22.23
C GLU A 137 -8.91 -1.69 23.33
N ALA A 138 -7.71 -1.10 23.26
CA ALA A 138 -7.28 -0.08 24.20
C ALA A 138 -8.17 1.18 24.15
N ALA A 139 -8.56 1.61 22.96
CA ALA A 139 -9.47 2.74 22.80
C ALA A 139 -10.87 2.47 23.36
N GLN A 140 -11.40 1.27 23.14
CA GLN A 140 -12.69 0.85 23.68
C GLN A 140 -12.66 0.76 25.21
N ALA A 141 -11.60 0.20 25.78
CA ALA A 141 -11.43 0.10 27.22
C ALA A 141 -11.29 1.47 27.91
N ALA A 142 -10.58 2.40 27.30
CA ALA A 142 -10.38 3.75 27.82
C ALA A 142 -11.60 4.68 27.58
N GLY A 143 -12.46 4.37 26.62
CA GLY A 143 -13.65 5.15 26.29
C GLY A 143 -13.33 6.64 26.09
N ALA A 144 -14.02 7.53 26.82
CA ALA A 144 -13.83 8.98 26.73
C ALA A 144 -12.43 9.47 27.16
N ALA A 145 -11.66 8.65 27.88
CA ALA A 145 -10.30 8.95 28.31
C ALA A 145 -9.24 8.60 27.26
N TYR A 146 -9.62 7.90 26.20
CA TYR A 146 -8.69 7.55 25.12
C TYR A 146 -8.07 8.79 24.51
N ARG A 147 -6.76 8.75 24.33
CA ARG A 147 -6.00 9.78 23.60
C ARG A 147 -5.19 9.08 22.52
N PRO A 148 -5.41 9.38 21.23
CA PRO A 148 -4.62 8.83 20.15
C PRO A 148 -3.13 9.10 20.38
N LYS A 149 -2.28 8.13 20.10
CA LYS A 149 -0.83 8.34 20.12
C LYS A 149 -0.45 9.45 19.16
N SER A 150 0.26 10.48 19.64
CA SER A 150 0.81 11.51 18.76
C SER A 150 2.00 10.96 18.02
N PHE A 151 2.06 11.24 16.73
CA PHE A 151 3.27 11.12 15.93
C PHE A 151 3.70 12.57 15.69
N ASP A 152 4.67 13.07 16.43
CA ASP A 152 5.02 14.49 16.51
C ASP A 152 5.22 15.21 15.15
N ASP A 153 5.51 14.44 14.09
CA ASP A 153 5.66 14.94 12.72
C ASP A 153 4.48 14.60 11.78
N PHE A 154 3.47 13.86 12.26
CA PHE A 154 2.42 13.30 11.41
C PHE A 154 1.22 14.23 11.22
N ASP A 155 1.00 15.15 12.16
CA ASP A 155 -0.16 16.05 12.12
C ASP A 155 -0.07 17.13 11.02
N GLN A 156 1.12 17.32 10.45
CA GLN A 156 1.33 18.29 9.37
C GLN A 156 1.10 17.72 7.95
N LEU A 157 0.98 16.38 7.81
CA LEU A 157 0.84 15.72 6.51
C LEU A 157 -0.56 15.13 6.26
N SER A 158 -1.51 15.37 7.14
CA SER A 158 -2.87 14.86 7.03
C SER A 158 -3.75 15.67 6.06
N ASP A 159 -3.27 15.92 4.85
CA ASP A 159 -4.17 16.15 3.73
C ASP A 159 -4.95 14.86 3.53
N GLY A 160 -6.27 14.94 3.70
CA GLY A 160 -7.16 13.78 3.73
C GLY A 160 -6.86 12.78 2.62
N VAL A 161 -7.11 11.52 2.89
CA VAL A 161 -7.02 10.50 1.83
C VAL A 161 -8.11 10.84 0.81
N ASP A 162 -7.70 11.11 -0.43
CA ASP A 162 -8.65 11.34 -1.51
C ASP A 162 -9.53 10.11 -1.70
N ASP A 163 -10.82 10.30 -1.88
CA ASP A 163 -11.74 9.22 -2.22
C ASP A 163 -11.26 8.45 -3.46
N ASP A 164 -10.69 9.15 -4.42
CA ASP A 164 -10.06 8.58 -5.61
C ASP A 164 -8.91 7.61 -5.32
N TYR A 165 -8.10 7.92 -4.32
CA TYR A 165 -7.00 7.03 -3.90
C TYR A 165 -7.55 5.76 -3.24
N LEU A 166 -8.59 5.90 -2.43
CA LEU A 166 -9.28 4.77 -1.82
C LEU A 166 -9.88 3.85 -2.86
N GLU A 167 -10.59 4.40 -3.85
CA GLU A 167 -11.17 3.64 -4.95
C GLU A 167 -10.09 2.90 -5.78
N GLU A 168 -8.97 3.56 -6.06
CA GLU A 168 -7.84 2.93 -6.77
C GLU A 168 -7.27 1.76 -5.97
N LEU A 169 -7.10 1.90 -4.67
CA LEU A 169 -6.61 0.83 -3.80
C LEU A 169 -7.57 -0.36 -3.74
N GLU A 170 -8.86 -0.11 -3.56
CA GLU A 170 -9.88 -1.16 -3.56
C GLU A 170 -9.93 -1.90 -4.90
N ARG A 171 -9.85 -1.18 -6.01
CA ARG A 171 -9.81 -1.78 -7.34
C ARG A 171 -8.58 -2.69 -7.50
N ARG A 172 -7.40 -2.22 -7.10
CA ARG A 172 -6.15 -3.00 -7.13
C ARG A 172 -6.26 -4.27 -6.29
N GLN A 173 -6.94 -4.21 -5.15
CA GLN A 173 -7.16 -5.38 -4.30
C GLN A 173 -8.10 -6.39 -4.96
N ARG A 174 -9.25 -5.95 -5.50
CA ARG A 174 -10.20 -6.82 -6.20
C ARG A 174 -9.54 -7.54 -7.39
N GLU A 175 -8.69 -6.85 -8.14
CA GLU A 175 -7.95 -7.44 -9.26
C GLU A 175 -6.92 -8.49 -8.83
N ARG A 176 -6.16 -8.21 -7.75
CA ARG A 176 -5.20 -9.18 -7.21
C ARG A 176 -5.89 -10.46 -6.76
N GLN A 177 -7.10 -10.33 -6.21
CA GLN A 177 -7.88 -11.48 -5.80
C GLN A 177 -8.37 -12.29 -7.00
N ARG A 178 -8.98 -11.65 -8.00
CA ARG A 178 -9.43 -12.34 -9.22
C ARG A 178 -8.30 -13.11 -9.88
N ARG A 179 -7.08 -12.56 -9.89
CA ARG A 179 -5.90 -13.27 -10.39
C ARG A 179 -5.55 -14.52 -9.58
N ARG A 180 -5.65 -14.44 -8.24
CA ARG A 180 -5.39 -15.59 -7.36
C ARG A 180 -6.44 -16.69 -7.56
N GLU A 181 -7.70 -16.32 -7.70
CA GLU A 181 -8.80 -17.24 -7.96
C GLU A 181 -8.65 -17.94 -9.31
N GLN A 182 -8.28 -17.19 -10.36
CA GLN A 182 -8.01 -17.74 -11.70
C GLN A 182 -6.79 -18.67 -11.73
N GLN A 183 -5.72 -18.34 -11.01
CA GLN A 183 -4.54 -19.20 -10.91
C GLN A 183 -4.79 -20.45 -10.05
N GLY A 184 -5.68 -20.37 -9.07
CA GLY A 184 -6.11 -21.50 -8.24
C GLY A 184 -6.98 -22.49 -9.03
N ALA A 185 -7.93 -21.98 -9.82
CA ALA A 185 -8.81 -22.80 -10.67
C ALA A 185 -8.04 -23.56 -11.76
N GLY A 186 -7.09 -22.90 -12.44
CA GLY A 186 -6.27 -23.55 -13.47
C GLY A 186 -5.33 -24.63 -12.95
N ARG A 187 -5.03 -24.63 -11.65
CA ARG A 187 -4.22 -25.69 -11.02
C ARG A 187 -5.04 -26.93 -10.65
N GLN A 188 -6.34 -26.80 -10.43
CA GLN A 188 -7.24 -27.92 -10.16
C GLN A 188 -7.61 -28.67 -11.44
N GLU A 189 -7.75 -27.98 -12.58
CA GLU A 189 -8.03 -28.60 -13.88
C GLU A 189 -6.82 -29.38 -14.44
N ALA A 190 -5.59 -28.91 -14.18
CA ALA A 190 -4.37 -29.59 -14.60
C ALA A 190 -4.03 -30.86 -13.78
N GLY A 191 -4.55 -30.99 -12.56
CA GLY A 191 -4.36 -32.15 -11.68
C GLY A 191 -5.33 -33.29 -11.96
N GLY A 192 -6.48 -33.03 -12.59
CA GLY A 192 -7.53 -34.01 -12.85
C GLY A 192 -7.32 -34.88 -14.10
N SER A 193 -6.35 -34.56 -14.94
CA SER A 193 -6.15 -35.27 -16.25
C SER A 193 -5.13 -36.41 -16.19
N GLN A 194 -4.48 -36.68 -15.07
CA GLN A 194 -3.48 -37.76 -14.96
C GLN A 194 -3.96 -39.05 -14.31
N GLU A 195 -5.16 -39.12 -13.74
CA GLU A 195 -5.68 -40.32 -13.11
C GLU A 195 -6.58 -41.20 -14.01
N ALA A 196 -6.81 -40.82 -15.25
CA ALA A 196 -7.68 -41.57 -16.19
C ALA A 196 -6.93 -42.37 -17.26
N ALA A 197 -5.62 -42.57 -17.15
CA ALA A 197 -4.80 -43.28 -18.14
C ALA A 197 -4.16 -44.59 -17.63
N GLU A 198 -4.46 -45.06 -16.43
CA GLU A 198 -4.06 -46.41 -15.96
C GLU A 198 -5.29 -47.16 -15.37
N GLY A 199 -6.01 -47.80 -16.27
CA GLY A 199 -7.10 -48.69 -15.97
C GLY A 199 -7.40 -49.62 -17.13
#